data_4ed1fa39d1b4ef988476657443d7a79e
#
_entry.id   4ed1fa39d1b4ef988476657443d7a79e
#
_cell.length_a   1.000
_cell.length_b   1.000
_cell.length_c   1.000
_cell.angle_alpha   90.00
_cell.angle_beta   90.00
_cell.angle_gamma   90.00
#
_symmetry.space_group_name_H-M   'P 1'
#
loop_
_entity.id
_entity.type
_entity.pdbx_description
1 polymer ?
#
loop_
_entity_poly.entity_id
_entity_poly.type
_entity_poly.pdbx_seq_one_letter_code
_entity_poly.pdbx_strand_id
1 'polypeptide(L)'
;DAEIIFQKDRLDIYEDVIQQLRQQDLVYACQCTRKMLGSNHIYQDTCRNLGLTFEHQAIRLKVEDVEICFEDRLQGQHCSELKKDLGDFVLKRRDGIMNYQLAVVVDDYLQGMTHAVRGADLLDNTERQIYLGQLLGYPRLSYMHLPLAMNDQGQKLSKQNLAQALDLTQAPQLLKQALQALHQAEVDLDTPDRMLQQAVVQWDIERIPHTTELQGHYL
;
A
#
# COMPACT_ATOMS: atom_id res chain seq x y z
N ASP A 1 -9.79 -10.64 -17.94
CA ASP A 1 -8.59 -10.71 -17.10
C ASP A 1 -7.39 -10.29 -17.94
N ALA A 2 -6.49 -9.53 -17.35
CA ALA A 2 -5.28 -9.07 -18.02
C ALA A 2 -4.15 -10.08 -17.86
N GLU A 3 -3.09 -9.93 -18.67
CA GLU A 3 -1.87 -10.71 -18.56
C GLU A 3 -1.20 -10.49 -17.18
N ILE A 4 -0.66 -11.57 -16.61
CA ILE A 4 0.10 -11.48 -15.33
C ILE A 4 1.43 -10.77 -15.59
N ILE A 5 1.66 -9.69 -14.88
CA ILE A 5 2.86 -8.88 -14.99
C ILE A 5 3.71 -9.04 -13.72
N PHE A 6 5.00 -9.31 -13.90
CA PHE A 6 5.93 -9.43 -12.78
C PHE A 6 6.77 -8.16 -12.66
N GLN A 7 6.88 -7.59 -11.47
CA GLN A 7 7.67 -6.37 -11.21
C GLN A 7 9.14 -6.50 -11.58
N LYS A 8 9.72 -7.70 -11.48
CA LYS A 8 11.11 -8.00 -11.91
C LYS A 8 11.35 -7.71 -13.40
N ASP A 9 10.31 -7.78 -14.22
CA ASP A 9 10.39 -7.59 -15.67
C ASP A 9 10.14 -6.11 -16.06
N ARG A 10 9.94 -5.22 -15.07
CA ARG A 10 9.68 -3.78 -15.24
C ARG A 10 10.76 -2.87 -14.63
N LEU A 11 11.92 -3.42 -14.29
CA LEU A 11 12.98 -2.66 -13.62
C LEU A 11 13.43 -1.45 -14.44
N ASP A 12 13.51 -1.58 -15.75
CA ASP A 12 13.89 -0.50 -16.66
C ASP A 12 12.86 0.66 -16.62
N ILE A 13 11.57 0.33 -16.55
CA ILE A 13 10.50 1.33 -16.45
C ILE A 13 10.64 2.15 -15.15
N TYR A 14 10.89 1.46 -14.03
CA TYR A 14 11.07 2.16 -12.75
C TYR A 14 12.35 3.03 -12.75
N GLU A 15 13.40 2.57 -13.43
CA GLU A 15 14.63 3.34 -13.59
C GLU A 15 14.40 4.59 -14.44
N ASP A 16 13.64 4.49 -15.51
CA ASP A 16 13.25 5.63 -16.36
C ASP A 16 12.45 6.68 -15.55
N VAL A 17 11.52 6.22 -14.70
CA VAL A 17 10.77 7.13 -13.79
C VAL A 17 11.71 7.82 -12.80
N ILE A 18 12.69 7.12 -12.23
CA ILE A 18 13.69 7.72 -11.36
C ILE A 18 14.52 8.76 -12.13
N GLN A 19 14.90 8.50 -13.38
CA GLN A 19 15.65 9.45 -14.20
C GLN A 19 14.79 10.69 -14.52
N GLN A 20 13.51 10.53 -14.82
CA GLN A 20 12.58 11.65 -14.99
C GLN A 20 12.52 12.53 -13.73
N LEU A 21 12.35 11.94 -12.55
CA LEU A 21 12.34 12.67 -11.28
C LEU A 21 13.70 13.36 -11.00
N ARG A 22 14.80 12.72 -11.39
CA ARG A 22 16.14 13.29 -11.26
C ARG A 22 16.34 14.53 -12.15
N GLN A 23 15.86 14.50 -13.40
CA GLN A 23 15.92 15.65 -14.31
C GLN A 23 15.14 16.85 -13.78
N GLN A 24 14.12 16.62 -12.96
CA GLN A 24 13.33 17.64 -12.29
C GLN A 24 13.89 18.06 -10.93
N ASP A 25 15.05 17.55 -10.53
CA ASP A 25 15.67 17.76 -9.20
C ASP A 25 14.78 17.32 -8.03
N LEU A 26 13.90 16.34 -8.23
CA LEU A 26 12.96 15.85 -7.22
C LEU A 26 13.53 14.70 -6.38
N VAL A 27 14.69 14.16 -6.73
CA VAL A 27 15.34 13.06 -6.01
C VAL A 27 16.78 13.38 -5.68
N TYR A 28 17.32 12.70 -4.68
CA TYR A 28 18.73 12.80 -4.27
C TYR A 28 19.26 11.47 -3.72
N ALA A 29 20.59 11.35 -3.71
CA ALA A 29 21.28 10.19 -3.14
C ALA A 29 21.39 10.29 -1.62
N CYS A 30 21.16 9.17 -0.93
CA CYS A 30 21.17 9.10 0.54
C CYS A 30 22.03 7.93 1.04
N GLN A 31 22.99 8.23 1.90
CA GLN A 31 23.86 7.25 2.54
C GLN A 31 23.39 6.79 3.93
N CYS A 32 22.28 7.32 4.45
CA CYS A 32 21.79 6.99 5.78
C CYS A 32 21.39 5.51 5.88
N THR A 33 21.78 4.88 6.97
CA THR A 33 21.34 3.54 7.37
C THR A 33 20.09 3.63 8.25
N ARG A 34 19.38 2.51 8.42
CA ARG A 34 18.25 2.43 9.36
C ARG A 34 18.65 2.83 10.78
N LYS A 35 19.86 2.47 11.23
CA LYS A 35 20.38 2.80 12.55
C LYS A 35 20.54 4.31 12.74
N MET A 36 20.94 5.05 11.69
CA MET A 36 21.10 6.52 11.74
C MET A 36 19.75 7.26 11.79
N LEU A 37 18.68 6.63 11.31
CA LEU A 37 17.34 7.25 11.32
C LEU A 37 16.64 7.19 12.68
N GLY A 38 17.14 6.38 13.61
CA GLY A 38 16.55 6.22 14.94
C GLY A 38 15.20 5.52 14.92
N SER A 39 14.45 5.66 16.02
CA SER A 39 13.11 5.08 16.20
C SER A 39 11.99 5.85 15.49
N ASN A 40 12.17 7.14 15.28
CA ASN A 40 11.25 7.99 14.52
C ASN A 40 11.53 7.80 13.04
N HIS A 41 10.80 7.02 12.33
CA HIS A 41 11.02 6.71 10.91
C HIS A 41 10.89 7.92 9.95
N ILE A 42 10.75 9.14 10.49
CA ILE A 42 10.70 10.39 9.72
C ILE A 42 12.13 10.83 9.41
N TYR A 43 12.41 11.02 8.13
CA TYR A 43 13.73 11.41 7.67
C TYR A 43 14.01 12.90 7.91
N GLN A 44 15.16 13.21 8.54
CA GLN A 44 15.56 14.55 8.98
C GLN A 44 16.45 15.31 7.95
N ASP A 45 16.25 15.13 6.67
CA ASP A 45 16.95 15.82 5.57
C ASP A 45 18.48 15.72 5.55
N THR A 46 19.08 14.80 6.31
CA THR A 46 20.54 14.68 6.53
C THR A 46 21.38 14.68 5.24
N CYS A 47 20.89 14.04 4.17
CA CYS A 47 21.61 13.95 2.90
C CYS A 47 21.05 14.84 1.79
N ARG A 48 19.91 15.51 2.01
CA ARG A 48 19.14 16.20 0.96
C ARG A 48 19.99 17.21 0.17
N ASN A 49 20.91 17.90 0.85
CA ASN A 49 21.73 18.97 0.27
C ASN A 49 23.23 18.63 0.15
N LEU A 50 23.61 17.34 0.32
CA LEU A 50 25.02 16.95 0.31
C LEU A 50 25.59 16.75 -1.10
N GLY A 51 24.77 16.73 -2.15
CA GLY A 51 25.22 16.52 -3.53
C GLY A 51 25.91 15.17 -3.74
N LEU A 52 25.49 14.12 -3.03
CA LEU A 52 26.08 12.78 -3.15
C LEU A 52 25.85 12.20 -4.55
N THR A 53 26.81 11.41 -5.03
CA THR A 53 26.65 10.65 -6.27
C THR A 53 25.60 9.56 -6.09
N PHE A 54 24.88 9.21 -7.16
CA PHE A 54 23.80 8.22 -7.11
C PHE A 54 24.32 6.77 -7.06
N GLU A 55 25.60 6.57 -7.34
CA GLU A 55 26.20 5.23 -7.37
C GLU A 55 26.23 4.61 -5.97
N HIS A 56 25.69 3.38 -5.88
CA HIS A 56 25.65 2.61 -4.64
C HIS A 56 25.00 3.31 -3.44
N GLN A 57 24.11 4.25 -3.69
CA GLN A 57 23.32 4.95 -2.67
C GLN A 57 21.83 4.64 -2.78
N ALA A 58 21.12 4.85 -1.68
CA ALA A 58 19.65 4.86 -1.74
C ALA A 58 19.19 6.15 -2.45
N ILE A 59 18.10 6.08 -3.18
CA ILE A 59 17.49 7.24 -3.84
C ILE A 59 16.23 7.61 -3.07
N ARG A 60 16.17 8.86 -2.60
CA ARG A 60 15.02 9.41 -1.91
C ARG A 60 14.30 10.44 -2.75
N LEU A 61 12.96 10.46 -2.64
CA LEU A 61 12.13 11.54 -3.14
C LEU A 61 12.17 12.71 -2.15
N LYS A 62 12.32 13.92 -2.68
CA LYS A 62 12.17 15.16 -1.93
C LYS A 62 10.69 15.40 -1.65
N VAL A 63 10.33 15.52 -0.39
CA VAL A 63 8.97 15.88 0.01
C VAL A 63 8.94 17.36 0.34
N GLU A 64 8.02 18.09 -0.27
CA GLU A 64 7.79 19.50 0.04
C GLU A 64 6.83 19.66 1.22
N ASP A 65 6.78 20.87 1.77
CA ASP A 65 5.90 21.22 2.87
C ASP A 65 4.47 21.43 2.33
N VAL A 66 3.79 20.32 2.11
CA VAL A 66 2.43 20.28 1.55
C VAL A 66 1.55 19.36 2.37
N GLU A 67 0.28 19.73 2.46
CA GLU A 67 -0.76 18.86 3.00
C GLU A 67 -1.36 18.01 1.87
N ILE A 68 -1.45 16.71 2.09
CA ILE A 68 -2.16 15.78 1.22
C ILE A 68 -3.35 15.23 1.98
N CYS A 69 -4.54 15.47 1.43
CA CYS A 69 -5.78 14.90 1.93
C CYS A 69 -6.39 13.96 0.90
N PHE A 70 -7.03 12.88 1.36
CA PHE A 70 -7.85 12.00 0.55
C PHE A 70 -9.05 11.50 1.33
N GLU A 71 -10.09 11.12 0.61
CA GLU A 71 -11.26 10.43 1.14
C GLU A 71 -11.10 8.95 0.92
N ASP A 72 -11.03 8.18 1.99
CA ASP A 72 -11.11 6.72 1.92
C ASP A 72 -12.56 6.28 2.06
N ARG A 73 -12.96 5.36 1.24
CA ARG A 73 -14.37 4.96 1.15
C ARG A 73 -14.92 4.29 2.42
N LEU A 74 -14.04 3.70 3.25
CA LEU A 74 -14.41 3.08 4.52
C LEU A 74 -13.89 3.84 5.73
N GLN A 75 -12.66 4.37 5.63
CA GLN A 75 -11.97 4.98 6.76
C GLN A 75 -12.19 6.50 6.86
N GLY A 76 -12.91 7.10 5.85
CA GLY A 76 -13.21 8.52 5.83
C GLY A 76 -12.03 9.40 5.42
N GLN A 77 -12.03 10.64 5.87
CA GLN A 77 -11.03 11.64 5.45
C GLN A 77 -9.71 11.47 6.21
N HIS A 78 -8.61 11.42 5.46
CA HIS A 78 -7.25 11.40 5.96
C HIS A 78 -6.46 12.56 5.37
N CYS A 79 -5.68 13.25 6.23
CA CYS A 79 -4.80 14.34 5.85
C CYS A 79 -3.45 14.20 6.57
N SER A 80 -2.36 14.48 5.87
CA SER A 80 -1.00 14.52 6.45
C SER A 80 -0.23 15.73 5.96
N GLU A 81 0.48 16.42 6.87
CA GLU A 81 1.54 17.37 6.55
C GLU A 81 2.77 16.57 6.13
N LEU A 82 2.91 16.29 4.81
CA LEU A 82 3.84 15.28 4.31
C LEU A 82 5.26 15.40 4.83
N LYS A 83 5.81 16.61 4.81
CA LYS A 83 7.20 16.85 5.24
C LYS A 83 7.39 16.54 6.72
N LYS A 84 6.46 16.95 7.55
CA LYS A 84 6.49 16.83 9.01
C LYS A 84 6.16 15.41 9.46
N ASP A 85 5.12 14.80 8.88
CA ASP A 85 4.55 13.55 9.37
C ASP A 85 5.24 12.32 8.74
N LEU A 86 5.73 12.45 7.50
CA LEU A 86 6.26 11.32 6.72
C LEU A 86 7.71 11.51 6.27
N GLY A 87 8.13 12.76 5.97
CA GLY A 87 9.46 13.10 5.48
C GLY A 87 9.82 12.50 4.12
N ASP A 88 11.04 12.77 3.66
CA ASP A 88 11.56 12.24 2.40
C ASP A 88 11.65 10.71 2.44
N PHE A 89 11.13 10.03 1.44
CA PHE A 89 11.05 8.56 1.43
C PHE A 89 11.86 7.91 0.29
N VAL A 90 12.26 6.66 0.51
CA VAL A 90 13.10 5.91 -0.41
C VAL A 90 12.29 5.42 -1.60
N LEU A 91 12.76 5.66 -2.82
CA LEU A 91 12.25 5.09 -4.08
C LEU A 91 13.07 3.88 -4.52
N LYS A 92 14.40 3.92 -4.32
CA LYS A 92 15.31 2.81 -4.64
C LYS A 92 16.27 2.60 -3.47
N ARG A 93 16.43 1.37 -3.06
CA ARG A 93 17.34 0.99 -1.99
C ARG A 93 18.78 0.95 -2.50
N ARG A 94 19.75 0.99 -1.58
CA ARG A 94 21.17 0.90 -1.90
C ARG A 94 21.57 -0.41 -2.59
N ASP A 95 20.87 -1.50 -2.30
CA ASP A 95 21.08 -2.80 -2.93
C ASP A 95 20.41 -2.92 -4.32
N GLY A 96 19.89 -1.81 -4.86
CA GLY A 96 19.26 -1.73 -6.18
C GLY A 96 17.79 -2.11 -6.20
N ILE A 97 17.22 -2.58 -5.10
CA ILE A 97 15.81 -2.98 -5.04
C ILE A 97 14.92 -1.75 -5.09
N MET A 98 13.95 -1.74 -5.98
CA MET A 98 12.90 -0.71 -6.05
C MET A 98 12.02 -0.78 -4.82
N ASN A 99 11.68 0.38 -4.26
CA ASN A 99 10.80 0.44 -3.10
C ASN A 99 9.34 0.25 -3.53
N TYR A 100 8.54 -0.33 -2.64
CA TYR A 100 7.11 -0.54 -2.85
C TYR A 100 6.37 0.72 -3.33
N GLN A 101 6.68 1.89 -2.75
CA GLN A 101 6.01 3.15 -3.11
C GLN A 101 6.18 3.51 -4.59
N LEU A 102 7.38 3.31 -5.14
CA LEU A 102 7.62 3.55 -6.57
C LEU A 102 6.90 2.52 -7.44
N ALA A 103 7.13 1.24 -7.13
CA ALA A 103 6.63 0.15 -7.97
C ALA A 103 5.10 0.16 -8.07
N VAL A 104 4.38 0.30 -6.93
CA VAL A 104 2.92 0.29 -6.94
C VAL A 104 2.33 1.49 -7.69
N VAL A 105 2.87 2.70 -7.51
CA VAL A 105 2.35 3.91 -8.17
C VAL A 105 2.53 3.83 -9.70
N VAL A 106 3.68 3.34 -10.14
CA VAL A 106 3.97 3.18 -11.58
C VAL A 106 3.14 2.05 -12.18
N ASP A 107 3.03 0.92 -11.49
CA ASP A 107 2.27 -0.24 -11.98
C ASP A 107 0.78 0.05 -12.05
N ASP A 108 0.21 0.69 -11.03
CA ASP A 108 -1.20 1.06 -11.00
C ASP A 108 -1.55 2.00 -12.16
N TYR A 109 -0.68 2.97 -12.45
CA TYR A 109 -0.85 3.86 -13.60
C TYR A 109 -0.79 3.11 -14.93
N LEU A 110 0.25 2.30 -15.15
CA LEU A 110 0.46 1.58 -16.41
C LEU A 110 -0.61 0.51 -16.68
N GLN A 111 -1.21 -0.03 -15.62
CA GLN A 111 -2.30 -0.99 -15.72
C GLN A 111 -3.69 -0.33 -15.76
N GLY A 112 -3.77 1.00 -15.74
CA GLY A 112 -5.03 1.74 -15.79
C GLY A 112 -5.91 1.54 -14.57
N MET A 113 -5.32 1.30 -13.39
CA MET A 113 -6.07 1.18 -12.15
C MET A 113 -6.79 2.48 -11.82
N THR A 114 -8.00 2.37 -11.33
CA THR A 114 -8.84 3.50 -10.91
C THR A 114 -9.17 3.45 -9.43
N HIS A 115 -9.13 2.26 -8.83
CA HIS A 115 -9.47 2.02 -7.45
C HIS A 115 -8.44 1.09 -6.80
N ALA A 116 -7.93 1.49 -5.63
CA ALA A 116 -7.06 0.69 -4.78
C ALA A 116 -7.87 0.16 -3.58
N VAL A 117 -8.21 -1.13 -3.60
CA VAL A 117 -8.88 -1.82 -2.48
C VAL A 117 -7.85 -2.72 -1.80
N ARG A 118 -7.53 -2.45 -0.52
CA ARG A 118 -6.45 -3.14 0.18
C ARG A 118 -6.62 -3.11 1.70
N GLY A 119 -5.76 -3.79 2.45
CA GLY A 119 -5.81 -3.79 3.91
C GLY A 119 -5.43 -2.45 4.53
N ALA A 120 -6.01 -2.13 5.68
CA ALA A 120 -5.79 -0.88 6.42
C ALA A 120 -4.34 -0.70 6.93
N ASP A 121 -3.51 -1.74 6.92
CA ASP A 121 -2.07 -1.63 7.19
C ASP A 121 -1.30 -0.84 6.11
N LEU A 122 -1.93 -0.55 4.99
CA LEU A 122 -1.37 0.29 3.93
C LEU A 122 -1.95 1.71 3.91
N LEU A 123 -2.84 2.05 4.84
CA LEU A 123 -3.49 3.36 4.92
C LEU A 123 -2.45 4.50 4.98
N ASP A 124 -1.48 4.41 5.89
CA ASP A 124 -0.40 5.40 6.10
C ASP A 124 0.59 5.52 4.92
N ASN A 125 0.45 4.67 3.89
CA ASN A 125 1.28 4.77 2.68
C ASN A 125 0.60 5.60 1.60
N THR A 126 -0.69 5.85 1.73
CA THR A 126 -1.54 6.40 0.66
C THR A 126 -1.13 7.81 0.29
N GLU A 127 -0.85 8.68 1.26
CA GLU A 127 -0.45 10.07 1.00
C GLU A 127 0.88 10.14 0.24
N ARG A 128 1.86 9.26 0.57
CA ARG A 128 3.13 9.16 -0.19
C ARG A 128 2.91 8.77 -1.63
N GLN A 129 1.98 7.84 -1.87
CA GLN A 129 1.64 7.36 -3.21
C GLN A 129 0.90 8.42 -4.00
N ILE A 130 -0.04 9.11 -3.39
CA ILE A 130 -0.74 10.26 -4.00
C ILE A 130 0.27 11.34 -4.38
N TYR A 131 1.18 11.72 -3.48
CA TYR A 131 2.20 12.73 -3.73
C TYR A 131 3.12 12.34 -4.90
N LEU A 132 3.63 11.11 -4.91
CA LEU A 132 4.47 10.61 -6.00
C LEU A 132 3.68 10.62 -7.33
N GLY A 133 2.44 10.16 -7.34
CA GLY A 133 1.57 10.18 -8.51
C GLY A 133 1.34 11.59 -9.05
N GLN A 134 1.12 12.58 -8.17
CA GLN A 134 1.00 13.99 -8.56
C GLN A 134 2.26 14.53 -9.24
N LEU A 135 3.44 14.24 -8.69
CA LEU A 135 4.72 14.65 -9.29
C LEU A 135 4.95 14.02 -10.67
N LEU A 136 4.43 12.82 -10.89
CA LEU A 136 4.51 12.11 -12.16
C LEU A 136 3.38 12.48 -13.14
N GLY A 137 2.41 13.30 -12.72
CA GLY A 137 1.25 13.67 -13.54
C GLY A 137 0.25 12.52 -13.73
N TYR A 138 0.23 11.54 -12.83
CA TYR A 138 -0.69 10.40 -12.90
C TYR A 138 -2.06 10.75 -12.31
N PRO A 139 -3.15 10.18 -12.83
CA PRO A 139 -4.48 10.39 -12.27
C PRO A 139 -4.56 9.82 -10.85
N ARG A 140 -5.31 10.51 -9.99
CA ARG A 140 -5.53 10.05 -8.63
C ARG A 140 -6.49 8.86 -8.60
N LEU A 141 -6.13 7.83 -7.82
CA LEU A 141 -7.00 6.69 -7.56
C LEU A 141 -8.07 7.02 -6.50
N SER A 142 -9.15 6.25 -6.51
CA SER A 142 -10.05 6.11 -5.37
C SER A 142 -9.50 5.04 -4.43
N TYR A 143 -9.61 5.26 -3.12
CA TYR A 143 -9.05 4.34 -2.11
C TYR A 143 -10.13 3.75 -1.22
N MET A 144 -9.92 2.50 -0.81
CA MET A 144 -10.74 1.79 0.15
C MET A 144 -9.87 0.84 0.96
N HIS A 145 -9.72 1.10 2.26
CA HIS A 145 -8.92 0.29 3.14
C HIS A 145 -9.81 -0.60 4.01
N LEU A 146 -9.74 -1.91 3.74
CA LEU A 146 -10.49 -2.93 4.46
C LEU A 146 -9.87 -3.18 5.84
N PRO A 147 -10.70 -3.47 6.85
CA PRO A 147 -10.21 -3.78 8.18
C PRO A 147 -9.36 -5.06 8.19
N LEU A 148 -8.40 -5.10 9.10
CA LEU A 148 -7.48 -6.23 9.30
C LEU A 148 -8.07 -7.23 10.29
N ALA A 149 -7.98 -8.51 9.99
CA ALA A 149 -8.29 -9.56 10.94
C ALA A 149 -7.17 -9.63 12.01
N MET A 150 -7.58 -9.50 13.29
CA MET A 150 -6.69 -9.50 14.45
C MET A 150 -6.84 -10.79 15.24
N ASN A 151 -5.77 -11.22 15.90
CA ASN A 151 -5.85 -12.30 16.91
C ASN A 151 -6.31 -11.74 18.26
N ASP A 152 -6.52 -12.64 19.24
CA ASP A 152 -6.97 -12.27 20.59
C ASP A 152 -5.99 -11.37 21.36
N GLN A 153 -4.75 -11.26 20.89
CA GLN A 153 -3.71 -10.41 21.45
C GLN A 153 -3.63 -9.02 20.77
N GLY A 154 -4.57 -8.72 19.86
CA GLY A 154 -4.58 -7.46 19.12
C GLY A 154 -3.46 -7.37 18.07
N GLN A 155 -2.98 -8.50 17.55
CA GLN A 155 -1.98 -8.53 16.50
C GLN A 155 -2.62 -8.95 15.18
N LYS A 156 -2.24 -8.31 14.08
CA LYS A 156 -2.67 -8.68 12.73
C LYS A 156 -2.35 -10.15 12.45
N LEU A 157 -3.33 -10.90 11.94
CA LEU A 157 -3.09 -12.26 11.44
C LEU A 157 -2.15 -12.20 10.22
N SER A 158 -0.92 -12.66 10.41
CA SER A 158 0.12 -12.63 9.38
C SER A 158 1.14 -13.75 9.57
N LYS A 159 1.93 -14.02 8.53
CA LYS A 159 3.07 -14.97 8.62
C LYS A 159 4.08 -14.57 9.70
N GLN A 160 4.26 -13.26 9.96
CA GLN A 160 5.20 -12.77 10.97
C GLN A 160 4.77 -13.13 12.40
N ASN A 161 3.46 -13.23 12.62
CA ASN A 161 2.88 -13.58 13.92
C ASN A 161 2.50 -15.06 14.01
N LEU A 162 3.09 -15.91 13.15
CA LEU A 162 2.86 -17.35 13.11
C LEU A 162 1.38 -17.74 12.93
N ALA A 163 0.59 -16.89 12.29
CA ALA A 163 -0.78 -17.24 11.94
C ALA A 163 -0.80 -18.52 11.09
N GLN A 164 -1.72 -19.42 11.41
CA GLN A 164 -1.88 -20.67 10.67
C GLN A 164 -2.19 -20.39 9.20
N ALA A 165 -1.56 -21.14 8.31
CA ALA A 165 -1.87 -21.04 6.88
C ALA A 165 -3.33 -21.48 6.63
N LEU A 166 -4.00 -20.82 5.69
CA LEU A 166 -5.36 -21.19 5.30
C LEU A 166 -5.38 -22.62 4.73
N ASP A 167 -6.28 -23.44 5.26
CA ASP A 167 -6.55 -24.77 4.69
C ASP A 167 -7.50 -24.62 3.48
N LEU A 168 -6.94 -24.63 2.29
CA LEU A 168 -7.69 -24.45 1.05
C LEU A 168 -8.70 -25.57 0.78
N THR A 169 -8.62 -26.72 1.48
CA THR A 169 -9.65 -27.75 1.40
C THR A 169 -10.98 -27.29 2.03
N GLN A 170 -10.93 -26.26 2.88
CA GLN A 170 -12.07 -25.63 3.55
C GLN A 170 -12.42 -24.26 2.90
N ALA A 171 -12.03 -24.04 1.67
CA ALA A 171 -12.25 -22.75 1.00
C ALA A 171 -13.70 -22.21 1.08
N PRO A 172 -14.77 -23.04 0.93
CA PRO A 172 -16.14 -22.56 1.11
C PRO A 172 -16.41 -22.00 2.51
N GLN A 173 -15.95 -22.68 3.55
CA GLN A 173 -16.12 -22.26 4.95
C GLN A 173 -15.34 -20.98 5.24
N LEU A 174 -14.09 -20.90 4.77
CA LEU A 174 -13.26 -19.70 4.90
C LEU A 174 -13.87 -18.49 4.19
N LEU A 175 -14.44 -18.70 3.00
CA LEU A 175 -15.13 -17.65 2.26
C LEU A 175 -16.38 -17.17 3.01
N LYS A 176 -17.18 -18.09 3.57
CA LYS A 176 -18.33 -17.75 4.41
C LYS A 176 -17.90 -16.92 5.62
N GLN A 177 -16.85 -17.32 6.33
CA GLN A 177 -16.32 -16.58 7.47
C GLN A 177 -15.83 -15.17 7.06
N ALA A 178 -15.14 -15.03 5.92
CA ALA A 178 -14.70 -13.73 5.42
C ALA A 178 -15.89 -12.81 5.10
N LEU A 179 -16.95 -13.32 4.47
CA LEU A 179 -18.17 -12.55 4.20
C LEU A 179 -18.87 -12.12 5.48
N GLN A 180 -18.94 -13.01 6.48
CA GLN A 180 -19.49 -12.69 7.80
C GLN A 180 -18.67 -11.61 8.53
N ALA A 181 -17.34 -11.71 8.48
CA ALA A 181 -16.44 -10.72 9.08
C ALA A 181 -16.63 -9.33 8.45
N LEU A 182 -16.96 -9.27 7.17
CA LEU A 182 -17.28 -8.04 6.43
C LEU A 182 -18.77 -7.68 6.51
N HIS A 183 -19.56 -8.32 7.36
CA HIS A 183 -20.99 -8.12 7.55
C HIS A 183 -21.82 -8.24 6.26
N GLN A 184 -21.34 -9.01 5.29
CA GLN A 184 -22.06 -9.22 4.04
C GLN A 184 -23.23 -10.20 4.23
N ALA A 185 -24.15 -10.20 3.26
CA ALA A 185 -25.26 -11.14 3.25
C ALA A 185 -24.76 -12.59 3.26
N GLU A 186 -25.49 -13.47 3.94
CA GLU A 186 -25.18 -14.89 3.93
C GLU A 186 -25.31 -15.47 2.52
N VAL A 187 -24.41 -16.37 2.18
CA VAL A 187 -24.45 -17.18 0.96
C VAL A 187 -24.55 -18.66 1.32
N ASP A 188 -25.19 -19.42 0.45
CA ASP A 188 -25.28 -20.87 0.62
C ASP A 188 -23.88 -21.50 0.47
N LEU A 189 -23.61 -22.53 1.27
CA LEU A 189 -22.38 -23.32 1.14
C LEU A 189 -22.43 -24.12 -0.16
N ASP A 190 -21.53 -23.76 -1.07
CA ASP A 190 -21.36 -24.39 -2.40
C ASP A 190 -19.86 -24.30 -2.81
N THR A 191 -19.54 -24.50 -4.04
CA THR A 191 -18.22 -24.23 -4.57
C THR A 191 -17.86 -22.75 -4.43
N PRO A 192 -16.58 -22.40 -4.20
CA PRO A 192 -16.15 -21.00 -4.05
C PRO A 192 -16.66 -20.07 -5.17
N ASP A 193 -16.64 -20.56 -6.43
CA ASP A 193 -17.10 -19.76 -7.57
C ASP A 193 -18.59 -19.39 -7.48
N ARG A 194 -19.45 -20.35 -7.07
CA ARG A 194 -20.88 -20.08 -6.90
C ARG A 194 -21.15 -19.17 -5.72
N MET A 195 -20.43 -19.37 -4.63
CA MET A 195 -20.53 -18.51 -3.46
C MET A 195 -20.11 -17.07 -3.79
N LEU A 196 -19.03 -16.89 -4.55
CA LEU A 196 -18.59 -15.57 -5.01
C LEU A 196 -19.61 -14.92 -5.95
N GLN A 197 -20.22 -15.69 -6.87
CA GLN A 197 -21.29 -15.17 -7.73
C GLN A 197 -22.49 -14.66 -6.91
N GLN A 198 -22.93 -15.41 -5.89
CA GLN A 198 -24.00 -14.97 -4.99
C GLN A 198 -23.58 -13.72 -4.21
N ALA A 199 -22.37 -13.73 -3.65
CA ALA A 199 -21.85 -12.62 -2.85
C ALA A 199 -21.76 -11.33 -3.66
N VAL A 200 -21.29 -11.37 -4.91
CA VAL A 200 -21.18 -10.20 -5.79
C VAL A 200 -22.55 -9.56 -6.06
N VAL A 201 -23.60 -10.38 -6.28
CA VAL A 201 -24.95 -9.88 -6.52
C VAL A 201 -25.55 -9.19 -5.28
N GLN A 202 -25.16 -9.63 -4.09
CA GLN A 202 -25.68 -9.15 -2.80
C GLN A 202 -24.72 -8.20 -2.08
N TRP A 203 -23.57 -7.89 -2.71
CA TRP A 203 -22.51 -7.09 -2.08
C TRP A 203 -23.02 -5.69 -1.72
N ASP A 204 -22.84 -5.33 -0.47
CA ASP A 204 -23.18 -4.01 0.04
C ASP A 204 -21.98 -3.43 0.82
N ILE A 205 -21.35 -2.42 0.23
CA ILE A 205 -20.16 -1.80 0.80
C ILE A 205 -20.45 -1.07 2.11
N GLU A 206 -21.69 -0.56 2.28
CA GLU A 206 -22.10 0.17 3.47
C GLU A 206 -22.24 -0.72 4.71
N ARG A 207 -22.24 -2.04 4.52
CA ARG A 207 -22.24 -3.01 5.63
C ARG A 207 -20.84 -3.26 6.21
N ILE A 208 -19.80 -2.96 5.44
CA ILE A 208 -18.43 -3.23 5.90
C ILE A 208 -18.14 -2.38 7.13
N PRO A 209 -17.61 -2.95 8.23
CA PRO A 209 -17.31 -2.18 9.43
C PRO A 209 -16.33 -1.03 9.14
N HIS A 210 -16.71 0.19 9.54
CA HIS A 210 -15.87 1.39 9.45
C HIS A 210 -14.83 1.39 10.58
N THR A 211 -13.89 0.47 10.50
CA THR A 211 -12.79 0.30 11.45
C THR A 211 -11.56 -0.20 10.73
N THR A 212 -10.39 0.05 11.27
CA THR A 212 -9.13 -0.49 10.73
C THR A 212 -8.85 -1.93 11.16
N GLU A 213 -9.56 -2.42 12.19
CA GLU A 213 -9.31 -3.73 12.80
C GLU A 213 -10.61 -4.46 13.11
N LEU A 214 -10.64 -5.76 12.86
CA LEU A 214 -11.70 -6.67 13.27
C LEU A 214 -11.17 -7.59 14.36
N GLN A 215 -11.82 -7.54 15.54
CA GLN A 215 -11.54 -8.45 16.65
C GLN A 215 -12.44 -9.68 16.54
N GLY A 216 -11.90 -10.89 16.65
CA GLY A 216 -12.68 -12.11 16.68
C GLY A 216 -11.96 -13.35 16.15
N HIS A 217 -12.57 -14.52 16.39
CA HIS A 217 -12.10 -15.79 15.85
C HIS A 217 -12.62 -15.94 14.41
N TYR A 218 -11.87 -15.44 13.45
CA TYR A 218 -12.22 -15.48 12.02
C TYR A 218 -11.61 -16.66 11.26
N LEU A 219 -10.77 -17.48 11.94
CA LEU A 219 -10.10 -18.65 11.36
C LEU A 219 -10.11 -19.82 12.33
#